data_1dd2fd5c370d520f58958ff34ea547a6
#
_entry.id   1dd2fd5c370d520f58958ff34ea547a6
#
_cell.length_a   1.000
_cell.length_b   1.000
_cell.length_c   1.000
_cell.angle_alpha   90.00
_cell.angle_beta   90.00
_cell.angle_gamma   90.00
#
_symmetry.space_group_name_H-M   'P 1'
#
loop_
_entity.id
_entity.type
_entity.pdbx_description
1 polymer ?
#
loop_
_entity_poly.entity_id
_entity_poly.type
_entity_poly.pdbx_seq_one_letter_code
_entity_poly.pdbx_strand_id
1 'polypeptide(L)'
;MKKTLVLLVAVALSASFSLAQETWKNNPFASKGEIVAPILKSSVVDEIVIVSDNPEAWKFSATLDSEGDKEIVSITMDAPQPCTPAKFNVYFTFPQKGTFNTWSSDVYCGTHLDPFWGNTNSSSALAFRMPLYEYFDDNDTNCLTIACSETFRKVEAALGVMEEGCDICSELRFFREPEAPLSHYEVKILLDGRRIFWGETIQDGAQWMMECNDLKAFDVPDTAFEPLYSTWYQFHQSVTDKAVEEECRLAAGLGMKTVILDDGWQTSDGNRGYAFCGDWQPTPEKFQDMAGHIAKVHETGMKYIIWYSVPFVGWNSEAYKKFDGKFLYTDWGNHCAVLDPRFPEVREHLISLYVKALKDWNLDGFKLDFIDSFGFRGEDPAIKENYAGRDIMNVNEAVNVLMKDISSSLKAIKPDILLEFRQQYIGPAIRQYGNMFRAADCPGNAKDNRMRIASLRLTSDSTAVHSDMLEWNLAETPENVGRAIINSIFGVIQYSAMLKDIPEEHLKVMRRWMAFAEEHRETLLRSDFRPHHPELGYPVIEAESDTERIVAVYQDNAVVYAAPRGKRLYILNASGSDSIVIRRGDKVRTVNVPCGDWKEIR
;
A
#
# COMPACT_ATOMS: atom_id res chain seq x y z
N MET A 1 -48.98 22.67 25.13
CA MET A 1 -48.59 22.38 23.73
C MET A 1 -47.13 21.93 23.57
N LYS A 2 -46.08 22.62 24.15
CA LYS A 2 -44.68 22.20 23.97
C LYS A 2 -44.34 20.81 24.55
N LYS A 3 -44.92 20.42 25.69
CA LYS A 3 -44.67 19.08 26.30
C LYS A 3 -45.30 17.94 25.53
N THR A 4 -46.46 18.14 24.89
CA THR A 4 -47.16 17.14 24.09
C THR A 4 -46.46 16.92 22.75
N LEU A 5 -45.85 17.98 22.17
CA LEU A 5 -45.13 17.87 20.91
C LEU A 5 -43.79 17.09 21.08
N VAL A 6 -43.07 17.33 22.20
CA VAL A 6 -41.83 16.59 22.49
C VAL A 6 -42.12 15.10 22.75
N LEU A 7 -43.25 14.79 23.40
CA LEU A 7 -43.63 13.39 23.64
C LEU A 7 -44.04 12.67 22.33
N LEU A 8 -44.72 13.35 21.43
CA LEU A 8 -45.11 12.81 20.12
C LEU A 8 -43.92 12.59 19.20
N VAL A 9 -42.92 13.49 19.21
CA VAL A 9 -41.68 13.33 18.44
C VAL A 9 -40.83 12.20 19.03
N ALA A 10 -40.72 12.07 20.36
CA ALA A 10 -40.02 10.99 21.01
C ALA A 10 -40.68 9.61 20.76
N VAL A 11 -42.02 9.57 20.75
CA VAL A 11 -42.78 8.34 20.46
C VAL A 11 -42.66 7.96 18.98
N ALA A 12 -42.68 8.94 18.07
CA ALA A 12 -42.47 8.69 16.63
C ALA A 12 -41.06 8.22 16.31
N LEU A 13 -40.05 8.81 16.95
CA LEU A 13 -38.63 8.36 16.84
C LEU A 13 -38.44 6.96 17.41
N SER A 14 -39.05 6.66 18.56
CA SER A 14 -38.94 5.31 19.17
C SER A 14 -39.71 4.26 18.36
N ALA A 15 -40.83 4.60 17.75
CA ALA A 15 -41.61 3.71 16.89
C ALA A 15 -40.90 3.45 15.55
N SER A 16 -40.27 4.45 14.93
CA SER A 16 -39.48 4.28 13.72
C SER A 16 -38.19 3.48 13.98
N PHE A 17 -37.55 3.70 15.13
CA PHE A 17 -36.41 2.91 15.57
C PHE A 17 -36.78 1.44 15.79
N SER A 18 -37.93 1.15 16.42
CA SER A 18 -38.42 -0.21 16.65
C SER A 18 -38.76 -0.93 15.33
N LEU A 19 -39.41 -0.27 14.36
CA LEU A 19 -39.72 -0.85 13.05
C LEU A 19 -38.46 -1.13 12.23
N ALA A 20 -37.52 -0.20 12.19
CA ALA A 20 -36.26 -0.38 11.49
C ALA A 20 -35.42 -1.49 12.13
N GLN A 21 -35.44 -1.61 13.47
CA GLN A 21 -34.79 -2.68 14.21
C GLN A 21 -35.40 -4.06 13.90
N GLU A 22 -36.72 -4.16 13.72
CA GLU A 22 -37.37 -5.41 13.31
C GLU A 22 -37.02 -5.81 11.87
N THR A 23 -36.97 -4.86 10.95
CA THR A 23 -36.62 -5.09 9.54
C THR A 23 -35.18 -5.58 9.42
N TRP A 24 -34.24 -4.95 10.15
CA TRP A 24 -32.84 -5.35 10.14
C TRP A 24 -32.57 -6.70 10.81
N LYS A 25 -33.26 -7.02 11.92
CA LYS A 25 -33.16 -8.33 12.60
C LYS A 25 -33.52 -9.51 11.70
N ASN A 26 -34.30 -9.28 10.67
CA ASN A 26 -34.68 -10.29 9.69
C ASN A 26 -33.68 -10.41 8.53
N ASN A 27 -32.62 -9.56 8.50
CA ASN A 27 -31.54 -9.68 7.53
C ASN A 27 -30.68 -10.89 7.89
N PRO A 28 -30.59 -11.95 7.06
CA PRO A 28 -29.86 -13.18 7.39
C PRO A 28 -28.36 -12.96 7.52
N PHE A 29 -27.81 -11.86 7.02
CA PHE A 29 -26.40 -11.50 7.03
C PHE A 29 -26.03 -10.47 8.10
N ALA A 30 -27.03 -9.91 8.81
CA ALA A 30 -26.75 -9.02 9.93
C ALA A 30 -26.00 -9.79 11.04
N SER A 31 -24.97 -9.17 11.60
CA SER A 31 -24.30 -9.66 12.79
C SER A 31 -25.32 -9.89 13.91
N LYS A 32 -25.11 -10.92 14.73
CA LYS A 32 -25.94 -11.19 15.93
C LYS A 32 -25.53 -10.22 17.04
N GLY A 33 -25.96 -8.98 16.95
CA GLY A 33 -25.67 -7.97 17.96
C GLY A 33 -26.85 -7.02 18.11
N GLU A 34 -26.73 -6.07 19.02
CA GLU A 34 -27.75 -5.03 19.25
C GLU A 34 -27.48 -3.84 18.34
N ILE A 35 -28.54 -3.22 17.78
CA ILE A 35 -28.43 -1.92 17.12
C ILE A 35 -28.19 -0.87 18.21
N VAL A 36 -27.02 -0.25 18.19
CA VAL A 36 -26.53 0.61 19.28
C VAL A 36 -26.66 2.10 19.02
N ALA A 37 -27.04 2.49 17.80
CA ALA A 37 -27.32 3.87 17.40
C ALA A 37 -28.53 3.92 16.47
N PRO A 38 -29.19 5.10 16.28
CA PRO A 38 -30.25 5.25 15.30
C PRO A 38 -29.76 4.86 13.90
N ILE A 39 -30.61 4.14 13.14
CA ILE A 39 -30.35 3.85 11.74
C ILE A 39 -30.32 5.17 10.97
N LEU A 40 -29.23 5.45 10.29
CA LEU A 40 -29.08 6.65 9.50
C LEU A 40 -29.58 6.41 8.06
N LYS A 41 -30.34 7.36 7.54
CA LYS A 41 -30.78 7.38 6.14
C LYS A 41 -29.83 8.26 5.35
N SER A 42 -29.30 7.72 4.30
CA SER A 42 -28.30 8.34 3.45
C SER A 42 -28.88 8.67 2.07
N SER A 43 -28.31 9.64 1.40
CA SER A 43 -28.60 9.93 0.00
C SER A 43 -27.65 9.19 -0.96
N VAL A 44 -26.52 8.70 -0.44
CA VAL A 44 -25.47 7.97 -1.17
C VAL A 44 -25.68 6.46 -1.08
N VAL A 45 -26.02 5.96 0.12
CA VAL A 45 -26.42 4.58 0.39
C VAL A 45 -27.81 4.56 1.00
N ASP A 46 -28.49 3.42 1.01
CA ASP A 46 -29.87 3.38 1.53
C ASP A 46 -29.90 3.54 3.05
N GLU A 47 -29.16 2.68 3.76
CA GLU A 47 -29.15 2.62 5.23
C GLU A 47 -27.73 2.40 5.76
N ILE A 48 -27.49 3.00 6.93
CA ILE A 48 -26.28 2.82 7.70
C ILE A 48 -26.69 2.30 9.09
N VAL A 49 -26.21 1.11 9.44
CA VAL A 49 -26.59 0.42 10.67
C VAL A 49 -25.36 0.08 11.50
N ILE A 50 -25.40 0.42 12.78
CA ILE A 50 -24.30 0.18 13.72
C ILE A 50 -24.77 -0.88 14.73
N VAL A 51 -24.03 -1.99 14.81
CA VAL A 51 -24.37 -3.14 15.65
C VAL A 51 -23.19 -3.47 16.56
N SER A 52 -23.45 -3.80 17.81
CA SER A 52 -22.44 -4.24 18.77
C SER A 52 -22.84 -5.55 19.44
N ASP A 53 -21.84 -6.41 19.70
CA ASP A 53 -22.02 -7.70 20.36
C ASP A 53 -22.03 -7.58 21.90
N ASN A 54 -21.44 -6.51 22.46
CA ASN A 54 -21.23 -6.29 23.90
C ASN A 54 -21.28 -4.80 24.28
N PRO A 55 -22.44 -4.13 24.08
CA PRO A 55 -22.53 -2.67 24.24
C PRO A 55 -22.68 -2.19 25.70
N GLU A 56 -22.85 -3.07 26.69
CA GLU A 56 -23.40 -2.74 28.04
C GLU A 56 -22.63 -1.65 28.79
N ALA A 57 -21.31 -1.55 28.59
CA ALA A 57 -20.49 -0.52 29.22
C ALA A 57 -20.38 0.76 28.37
N TRP A 58 -20.91 0.76 27.14
CA TRP A 58 -20.65 1.77 26.14
C TRP A 58 -21.91 2.47 25.66
N LYS A 59 -21.81 3.78 25.53
CA LYS A 59 -22.85 4.59 24.89
C LYS A 59 -22.40 4.96 23.50
N PHE A 60 -23.13 4.53 22.48
CA PHE A 60 -22.87 4.87 21.10
C PHE A 60 -23.68 6.10 20.67
N SER A 61 -23.09 6.92 19.80
CA SER A 61 -23.81 7.90 19.00
C SER A 61 -23.28 7.91 17.57
N ALA A 62 -24.17 8.30 16.64
CA ALA A 62 -23.81 8.42 15.25
C ALA A 62 -24.50 9.62 14.62
N THR A 63 -23.78 10.34 13.76
CA THR A 63 -24.31 11.45 12.95
C THR A 63 -23.91 11.25 11.49
N LEU A 64 -24.69 11.87 10.60
CA LEU A 64 -24.44 11.91 9.16
C LEU A 64 -24.39 13.36 8.71
N ASP A 65 -23.25 13.78 8.20
CA ASP A 65 -23.07 15.09 7.59
C ASP A 65 -22.96 14.91 6.07
N SER A 66 -23.72 15.69 5.30
CA SER A 66 -23.82 15.56 3.84
C SER A 66 -23.37 16.84 3.14
N GLU A 67 -22.50 16.69 2.13
CA GLU A 67 -22.06 17.76 1.24
C GLU A 67 -22.15 17.28 -0.22
N GLY A 68 -23.28 17.59 -0.87
CA GLY A 68 -23.58 17.06 -2.21
C GLY A 68 -23.67 15.53 -2.20
N ASP A 69 -22.89 14.89 -3.07
CA ASP A 69 -22.81 13.43 -3.17
C ASP A 69 -21.74 12.81 -2.26
N LYS A 70 -21.20 13.58 -1.30
CA LYS A 70 -20.29 13.10 -0.23
C LYS A 70 -21.00 13.13 1.11
N GLU A 71 -20.86 12.08 1.87
CA GLU A 71 -21.40 11.96 3.23
C GLU A 71 -20.32 11.47 4.19
N ILE A 72 -20.34 11.99 5.42
CA ILE A 72 -19.44 11.58 6.49
C ILE A 72 -20.26 11.04 7.65
N VAL A 73 -20.10 9.76 7.93
CA VAL A 73 -20.63 9.11 9.13
C VAL A 73 -19.64 9.31 10.26
N SER A 74 -20.02 10.01 11.32
CA SER A 74 -19.23 10.14 12.54
C SER A 74 -19.82 9.25 13.63
N ILE A 75 -19.01 8.33 14.17
CA ILE A 75 -19.42 7.38 15.20
C ILE A 75 -18.54 7.62 16.42
N THR A 76 -19.19 7.81 17.58
CA THR A 76 -18.50 7.87 18.88
C THR A 76 -19.01 6.77 19.79
N MET A 77 -18.13 6.25 20.62
CA MET A 77 -18.52 5.41 21.76
C MET A 77 -17.81 5.89 23.03
N ASP A 78 -18.58 6.04 24.10
CA ASP A 78 -18.14 6.60 25.37
C ASP A 78 -18.46 5.66 26.51
N ALA A 79 -17.52 5.50 27.43
CA ALA A 79 -17.71 4.77 28.70
C ALA A 79 -17.39 5.67 29.89
N PRO A 80 -18.04 5.49 31.05
CA PRO A 80 -17.83 6.35 32.23
C PRO A 80 -16.44 6.24 32.84
N GLN A 81 -15.73 5.16 32.53
CA GLN A 81 -14.34 4.90 32.92
C GLN A 81 -13.67 4.00 31.90
N PRO A 82 -12.33 3.98 31.81
CA PRO A 82 -11.63 3.10 30.89
C PRO A 82 -12.01 1.62 31.08
N CYS A 83 -12.45 0.97 30.03
CA CYS A 83 -12.80 -0.45 30.00
C CYS A 83 -12.45 -1.04 28.61
N THR A 84 -12.55 -2.36 28.49
CA THR A 84 -12.33 -3.05 27.20
C THR A 84 -13.29 -2.51 26.15
N PRO A 85 -12.80 -2.09 24.97
CA PRO A 85 -13.65 -1.57 23.91
C PRO A 85 -14.72 -2.58 23.47
N ALA A 86 -15.92 -2.08 23.20
CA ALA A 86 -16.97 -2.88 22.59
C ALA A 86 -16.62 -3.19 21.14
N LYS A 87 -16.80 -4.44 20.72
CA LYS A 87 -16.74 -4.83 19.31
C LYS A 87 -17.99 -4.31 18.61
N PHE A 88 -17.81 -3.63 17.50
CA PHE A 88 -18.96 -3.16 16.71
C PHE A 88 -18.71 -3.27 15.21
N ASN A 89 -19.79 -3.31 14.46
CA ASN A 89 -19.80 -3.37 13.01
C ASN A 89 -20.64 -2.22 12.47
N VAL A 90 -20.24 -1.72 11.32
CA VAL A 90 -21.01 -0.71 10.55
C VAL A 90 -21.37 -1.31 9.21
N TYR A 91 -22.66 -1.34 8.90
CA TYR A 91 -23.22 -1.88 7.68
C TYR A 91 -23.70 -0.75 6.78
N PHE A 92 -23.39 -0.86 5.50
CA PHE A 92 -23.88 0.01 4.43
C PHE A 92 -24.57 -0.86 3.39
N THR A 93 -25.76 -0.49 2.98
CA THR A 93 -26.52 -1.20 1.94
C THR A 93 -26.96 -0.25 0.85
N PHE A 94 -26.84 -0.67 -0.40
CA PHE A 94 -27.35 0.09 -1.56
C PHE A 94 -27.66 -0.85 -2.73
N PRO A 95 -28.62 -0.47 -3.63
CA PRO A 95 -28.99 -1.31 -4.76
C PRO A 95 -27.82 -1.53 -5.72
N GLN A 96 -27.62 -2.77 -6.18
CA GLN A 96 -26.69 -3.07 -7.29
C GLN A 96 -27.23 -2.49 -8.61
N LYS A 97 -26.91 -1.22 -8.89
CA LYS A 97 -27.47 -0.45 -10.00
C LYS A 97 -26.37 -0.01 -10.96
N GLY A 98 -26.00 -0.90 -11.89
CA GLY A 98 -24.87 -0.67 -12.80
C GLY A 98 -23.50 -0.75 -12.15
N THR A 99 -23.42 -1.31 -10.94
CA THR A 99 -22.17 -1.55 -10.22
C THR A 99 -21.74 -2.99 -10.49
N PHE A 100 -20.55 -3.19 -11.04
CA PHE A 100 -20.08 -4.51 -11.47
C PHE A 100 -18.75 -4.90 -10.85
N ASN A 101 -17.97 -3.94 -10.40
CA ASN A 101 -16.58 -4.15 -10.02
C ASN A 101 -16.28 -3.55 -8.65
N THR A 102 -15.24 -4.07 -8.00
CA THR A 102 -14.68 -3.53 -6.76
C THR A 102 -13.18 -3.28 -6.90
N TRP A 103 -12.66 -2.37 -6.08
CA TRP A 103 -11.24 -2.22 -5.88
C TRP A 103 -10.93 -2.04 -4.39
N SER A 104 -9.79 -2.55 -3.96
CA SER A 104 -9.21 -2.30 -2.63
C SER A 104 -7.69 -2.20 -2.73
N SER A 105 -7.05 -1.74 -1.68
CA SER A 105 -5.58 -1.69 -1.60
C SER A 105 -4.91 -3.06 -1.49
N ASP A 106 -5.68 -4.14 -1.41
CA ASP A 106 -5.18 -5.50 -1.43
C ASP A 106 -4.83 -5.95 -2.86
N VAL A 107 -3.55 -5.99 -3.18
CA VAL A 107 -3.05 -6.35 -4.52
C VAL A 107 -3.27 -7.82 -4.91
N TYR A 108 -3.74 -8.64 -3.99
CA TYR A 108 -4.08 -10.05 -4.23
C TYR A 108 -5.58 -10.29 -4.35
N CYS A 109 -6.42 -9.27 -4.06
CA CYS A 109 -7.86 -9.34 -4.30
C CYS A 109 -8.17 -9.13 -5.78
N GLY A 110 -9.19 -9.85 -6.26
CA GLY A 110 -9.80 -9.59 -7.55
C GLY A 110 -10.60 -8.29 -7.54
N THR A 111 -10.97 -7.84 -8.74
CA THR A 111 -11.82 -6.65 -8.93
C THR A 111 -13.28 -6.98 -9.19
N HIS A 112 -13.70 -8.21 -9.01
CA HIS A 112 -15.08 -8.66 -9.19
C HIS A 112 -15.89 -8.53 -7.89
N LEU A 113 -17.20 -8.43 -8.02
CA LEU A 113 -18.12 -8.48 -6.89
C LEU A 113 -18.28 -9.92 -6.41
N ASP A 114 -17.96 -10.17 -5.14
CA ASP A 114 -18.19 -11.43 -4.47
C ASP A 114 -19.62 -11.50 -3.88
N PRO A 115 -20.17 -12.70 -3.62
CA PRO A 115 -21.36 -12.83 -2.77
C PRO A 115 -21.07 -12.36 -1.35
N PHE A 116 -22.00 -11.65 -0.72
CA PHE A 116 -21.89 -11.25 0.67
C PHE A 116 -22.32 -12.38 1.61
N TRP A 117 -21.37 -13.16 2.07
CA TRP A 117 -21.59 -14.25 3.04
C TRP A 117 -21.07 -13.93 4.45
N GLY A 118 -20.73 -12.66 4.68
CA GLY A 118 -20.19 -12.21 5.96
C GLY A 118 -18.76 -12.66 6.26
N ASN A 119 -18.05 -13.23 5.28
CA ASN A 119 -16.63 -13.55 5.40
C ASN A 119 -15.80 -12.26 5.27
N THR A 120 -14.76 -12.13 6.10
CA THR A 120 -13.76 -11.07 5.92
C THR A 120 -13.02 -11.29 4.61
N ASN A 121 -13.12 -10.37 3.66
CA ASN A 121 -12.40 -10.39 2.40
C ASN A 121 -11.35 -9.29 2.27
N SER A 122 -11.30 -8.36 3.23
CA SER A 122 -10.21 -7.38 3.35
C SER A 122 -9.95 -7.03 4.80
N SER A 123 -8.73 -6.59 5.12
CA SER A 123 -8.39 -6.01 6.41
C SER A 123 -7.25 -5.00 6.28
N SER A 124 -7.19 -4.05 7.18
CA SER A 124 -6.16 -3.02 7.24
C SER A 124 -5.71 -2.75 8.67
N ALA A 125 -4.50 -2.23 8.83
CA ALA A 125 -3.93 -1.75 10.08
C ALA A 125 -2.82 -0.74 9.77
N LEU A 126 -2.13 -0.19 10.76
CA LEU A 126 -1.01 0.76 10.59
C LEU A 126 -0.02 0.32 9.49
N ALA A 127 0.46 -0.91 9.59
CA ALA A 127 1.46 -1.47 8.68
C ALA A 127 0.88 -2.55 7.75
N PHE A 128 -0.39 -2.42 7.37
CA PHE A 128 -1.03 -3.41 6.52
C PHE A 128 -2.22 -2.81 5.77
N ARG A 129 -2.07 -2.56 4.46
CA ARG A 129 -3.12 -2.04 3.59
C ARG A 129 -3.75 -0.73 4.07
N MET A 130 -4.91 -0.38 3.59
CA MET A 130 -5.70 0.77 4.05
C MET A 130 -7.20 0.46 3.98
N PRO A 131 -8.02 1.07 4.86
CA PRO A 131 -9.46 0.87 4.88
C PRO A 131 -10.14 1.77 3.84
N LEU A 132 -9.86 1.50 2.55
CA LEU A 132 -10.33 2.23 1.39
C LEU A 132 -10.84 1.23 0.36
N TYR A 133 -12.09 1.38 -0.02
CA TYR A 133 -12.83 0.45 -0.88
C TYR A 133 -13.60 1.24 -1.92
N GLU A 134 -13.66 0.70 -3.13
CA GLU A 134 -14.31 1.32 -4.27
C GLU A 134 -15.26 0.35 -4.94
N TYR A 135 -16.42 0.84 -5.34
CA TYR A 135 -17.36 0.19 -6.25
C TYR A 135 -17.50 1.04 -7.51
N PHE A 136 -17.33 0.45 -8.69
CA PHE A 136 -17.36 1.17 -9.96
C PHE A 136 -18.05 0.40 -11.07
N ASP A 137 -18.44 1.11 -12.14
CA ASP A 137 -19.05 0.54 -13.32
C ASP A 137 -18.05 0.25 -14.44
N ASP A 138 -18.50 -0.38 -15.53
CA ASP A 138 -17.66 -0.74 -16.68
C ASP A 138 -17.19 0.47 -17.53
N ASN A 139 -17.50 1.70 -17.12
CA ASN A 139 -17.07 2.92 -17.79
C ASN A 139 -16.06 3.73 -16.95
N ASP A 140 -15.36 3.07 -16.03
CA ASP A 140 -14.46 3.73 -15.08
C ASP A 140 -15.14 4.81 -14.22
N THR A 141 -16.45 4.66 -13.93
CA THR A 141 -17.18 5.64 -13.13
C THR A 141 -17.40 5.12 -11.72
N ASN A 142 -17.04 5.92 -10.72
CA ASN A 142 -17.33 5.62 -9.33
C ASN A 142 -18.83 5.41 -9.10
N CYS A 143 -19.18 4.36 -8.36
CA CYS A 143 -20.52 4.13 -7.82
C CYS A 143 -20.58 4.44 -6.33
N LEU A 144 -19.55 4.06 -5.58
CA LEU A 144 -19.37 4.36 -4.17
C LEU A 144 -17.92 4.13 -3.75
N THR A 145 -17.27 5.16 -3.19
CA THR A 145 -16.02 5.01 -2.45
C THR A 145 -16.31 5.03 -0.95
N ILE A 146 -15.73 4.08 -0.21
CA ILE A 146 -15.78 4.01 1.25
C ILE A 146 -14.38 4.19 1.79
N ALA A 147 -14.14 5.24 2.59
CA ALA A 147 -12.87 5.45 3.28
C ALA A 147 -13.11 5.56 4.79
N CYS A 148 -12.28 4.90 5.61
CA CYS A 148 -12.39 4.92 7.05
C CYS A 148 -11.20 5.66 7.68
N SER A 149 -11.47 6.54 8.65
CA SER A 149 -10.43 7.31 9.35
C SER A 149 -9.58 6.47 10.33
N GLU A 150 -9.99 5.22 10.66
CA GLU A 150 -9.17 4.34 11.50
C GLU A 150 -8.03 3.74 10.67
N THR A 151 -6.86 4.33 10.77
CA THR A 151 -5.67 3.95 10.01
C THR A 151 -4.58 3.30 10.87
N PHE A 152 -4.81 3.17 12.16
CA PHE A 152 -3.85 2.60 13.11
C PHE A 152 -4.27 1.22 13.60
N ARG A 153 -5.50 1.09 14.11
CA ARG A 153 -6.04 -0.18 14.59
C ARG A 153 -6.52 -1.04 13.43
N LYS A 154 -6.64 -2.33 13.69
CA LYS A 154 -7.17 -3.24 12.68
C LYS A 154 -8.65 -2.96 12.39
N VAL A 155 -8.95 -2.75 11.12
CA VAL A 155 -10.30 -2.74 10.56
C VAL A 155 -10.42 -3.92 9.62
N GLU A 156 -11.44 -4.76 9.81
CA GLU A 156 -11.79 -5.83 8.89
C GLU A 156 -12.99 -5.40 8.04
N ALA A 157 -13.04 -5.83 6.79
CA ALA A 157 -14.15 -5.56 5.90
C ALA A 157 -14.70 -6.83 5.26
N ALA A 158 -16.02 -6.89 5.11
CA ALA A 158 -16.72 -7.82 4.25
C ALA A 158 -17.51 -7.01 3.23
N LEU A 159 -17.31 -7.29 1.95
CA LEU A 159 -17.84 -6.56 0.81
C LEU A 159 -18.46 -7.55 -0.17
N GLY A 160 -19.66 -7.28 -0.66
CA GLY A 160 -20.28 -8.18 -1.63
C GLY A 160 -21.75 -7.90 -1.92
N VAL A 161 -22.34 -8.76 -2.73
CA VAL A 161 -23.76 -8.71 -3.14
C VAL A 161 -24.57 -9.71 -2.32
N MET A 162 -25.65 -9.27 -1.73
CA MET A 162 -26.62 -10.13 -1.06
C MET A 162 -27.44 -10.90 -2.11
N GLU A 163 -27.67 -12.19 -1.88
CA GLU A 163 -28.49 -13.03 -2.76
C GLU A 163 -29.95 -12.59 -2.75
N GLU A 164 -30.43 -12.09 -1.60
CA GLU A 164 -31.80 -11.57 -1.45
C GLU A 164 -31.88 -10.14 -1.95
N GLY A 165 -32.39 -9.94 -3.13
CA GLY A 165 -32.67 -8.61 -3.70
C GLY A 165 -31.56 -8.02 -4.54
N CYS A 166 -30.35 -8.62 -4.56
CA CYS A 166 -29.18 -8.10 -5.26
C CYS A 166 -28.76 -6.70 -4.78
N ASP A 167 -28.86 -6.45 -3.48
CA ASP A 167 -28.28 -5.25 -2.89
C ASP A 167 -26.82 -5.49 -2.54
N ILE A 168 -25.98 -4.46 -2.73
CA ILE A 168 -24.60 -4.48 -2.26
C ILE A 168 -24.60 -4.22 -0.75
N CYS A 169 -23.87 -5.03 0.00
CA CYS A 169 -23.62 -4.84 1.40
C CYS A 169 -22.12 -4.71 1.68
N SER A 170 -21.78 -3.71 2.45
CA SER A 170 -20.43 -3.50 2.99
C SER A 170 -20.49 -3.48 4.50
N GLU A 171 -19.61 -4.24 5.14
CA GLU A 171 -19.49 -4.32 6.60
C GLU A 171 -18.06 -3.95 7.00
N LEU A 172 -17.91 -2.96 7.88
CA LEU A 172 -16.65 -2.64 8.55
C LEU A 172 -16.71 -3.09 10.00
N ARG A 173 -15.68 -3.80 10.49
CA ARG A 173 -15.60 -4.41 11.81
C ARG A 173 -14.46 -3.82 12.63
N PHE A 174 -14.76 -3.42 13.85
CA PHE A 174 -13.85 -2.73 14.76
C PHE A 174 -13.58 -3.54 16.02
N PHE A 175 -12.37 -3.36 16.61
CA PHE A 175 -11.92 -3.98 17.85
C PHE A 175 -11.94 -5.52 17.84
N ARG A 176 -11.49 -6.12 16.73
CA ARG A 176 -11.39 -7.59 16.62
C ARG A 176 -10.10 -8.15 17.23
N GLU A 177 -9.14 -7.29 17.56
CA GLU A 177 -7.92 -7.64 18.29
C GLU A 177 -7.98 -7.11 19.73
N PRO A 178 -7.16 -7.68 20.67
CA PRO A 178 -7.03 -7.14 22.01
C PRO A 178 -6.60 -5.68 21.98
N GLU A 179 -7.21 -4.84 22.81
CA GLU A 179 -6.96 -3.42 22.92
C GLU A 179 -6.84 -2.99 24.38
N ALA A 180 -6.06 -1.96 24.65
CA ALA A 180 -6.00 -1.33 25.95
C ALA A 180 -7.38 -0.78 26.36
N PRO A 181 -7.69 -0.70 27.67
CA PRO A 181 -8.91 -0.06 28.12
C PRO A 181 -9.01 1.39 27.63
N LEU A 182 -10.16 1.74 27.04
CA LEU A 182 -10.51 3.06 26.56
C LEU A 182 -11.72 3.59 27.31
N SER A 183 -11.91 4.91 27.35
CA SER A 183 -13.14 5.56 27.79
C SER A 183 -13.83 6.35 26.69
N HIS A 184 -13.14 6.56 25.57
CA HIS A 184 -13.64 7.28 24.41
C HIS A 184 -13.02 6.71 23.13
N TYR A 185 -13.81 6.60 22.07
CA TYR A 185 -13.35 6.30 20.71
C TYR A 185 -14.21 7.04 19.68
N GLU A 186 -13.58 7.57 18.66
CA GLU A 186 -14.23 8.22 17.53
C GLU A 186 -13.69 7.65 16.23
N VAL A 187 -14.57 7.40 15.27
CA VAL A 187 -14.21 7.03 13.90
C VAL A 187 -15.14 7.73 12.92
N LYS A 188 -14.58 8.14 11.78
CA LYS A 188 -15.32 8.74 10.67
C LYS A 188 -15.23 7.83 9.45
N ILE A 189 -16.31 7.78 8.67
CA ILE A 189 -16.37 7.02 7.43
C ILE A 189 -16.89 7.95 6.35
N LEU A 190 -16.09 8.15 5.31
CA LEU A 190 -16.47 8.87 4.11
C LEU A 190 -17.19 7.90 3.17
N LEU A 191 -18.34 8.34 2.68
CA LEU A 191 -19.11 7.74 1.58
C LEU A 191 -19.12 8.74 0.43
N ASP A 192 -18.42 8.44 -0.68
CA ASP A 192 -18.34 9.31 -1.84
C ASP A 192 -19.10 8.69 -3.02
N GLY A 193 -20.29 9.23 -3.30
CA GLY A 193 -21.18 8.79 -4.38
C GLY A 193 -21.05 9.60 -5.67
N ARG A 194 -20.05 10.47 -5.81
CA ARG A 194 -19.85 11.28 -7.02
C ARG A 194 -19.65 10.39 -8.25
N ARG A 195 -20.40 10.67 -9.31
CA ARG A 195 -20.30 9.93 -10.58
C ARG A 195 -19.16 10.49 -11.45
N ILE A 196 -17.93 10.30 -11.03
CA ILE A 196 -16.69 10.74 -11.70
C ILE A 196 -15.76 9.54 -11.93
N PHE A 197 -14.56 9.76 -12.49
CA PHE A 197 -13.55 8.73 -12.65
C PHE A 197 -13.18 8.11 -11.29
N TRP A 198 -13.26 6.80 -11.19
CA TRP A 198 -13.09 6.06 -9.94
C TRP A 198 -11.72 6.31 -9.26
N GLY A 199 -10.66 6.52 -10.05
CA GLY A 199 -9.34 6.80 -9.50
C GLY A 199 -9.24 8.15 -8.78
N GLU A 200 -10.04 9.15 -9.15
CA GLU A 200 -10.10 10.44 -8.46
C GLU A 200 -10.72 10.28 -7.06
N THR A 201 -11.76 9.47 -6.92
CA THR A 201 -12.40 9.23 -5.62
C THR A 201 -11.51 8.42 -4.68
N ILE A 202 -10.69 7.50 -5.22
CA ILE A 202 -9.64 6.79 -4.46
C ILE A 202 -8.58 7.77 -3.93
N GLN A 203 -8.07 8.66 -4.79
CA GLN A 203 -7.08 9.68 -4.40
C GLN A 203 -7.64 10.61 -3.32
N ASP A 204 -8.87 11.10 -3.51
CA ASP A 204 -9.56 11.94 -2.53
C ASP A 204 -9.77 11.21 -1.20
N GLY A 205 -10.17 9.94 -1.23
CA GLY A 205 -10.35 9.10 -0.05
C GLY A 205 -9.04 8.87 0.72
N ALA A 206 -7.94 8.61 0.02
CA ALA A 206 -6.61 8.47 0.61
C ALA A 206 -6.13 9.78 1.26
N GLN A 207 -6.34 10.90 0.59
CA GLN A 207 -6.02 12.23 1.13
C GLN A 207 -6.88 12.58 2.34
N TRP A 208 -8.21 12.30 2.28
CA TRP A 208 -9.12 12.52 3.38
C TRP A 208 -8.71 11.75 4.66
N MET A 209 -8.23 10.51 4.52
CA MET A 209 -7.71 9.74 5.66
C MET A 209 -6.48 10.39 6.29
N MET A 210 -5.58 10.99 5.50
CA MET A 210 -4.43 11.76 6.00
C MET A 210 -4.90 12.97 6.81
N GLU A 211 -5.86 13.75 6.26
CA GLU A 211 -6.39 14.95 6.88
C GLU A 211 -7.14 14.68 8.19
N CYS A 212 -7.98 13.65 8.23
CA CYS A 212 -8.72 13.26 9.43
C CYS A 212 -7.81 12.94 10.63
N ASN A 213 -6.59 12.48 10.37
CA ASN A 213 -5.64 12.07 11.40
C ASN A 213 -4.47 13.07 11.57
N ASP A 214 -4.50 14.23 10.92
CA ASP A 214 -3.39 15.22 10.87
C ASP A 214 -2.04 14.57 10.51
N LEU A 215 -2.06 13.61 9.58
CA LEU A 215 -0.88 12.88 9.14
C LEU A 215 -0.12 13.66 8.08
N LYS A 216 1.21 13.58 8.13
CA LYS A 216 2.10 14.20 7.14
C LYS A 216 3.00 13.14 6.52
N ALA A 217 3.03 13.09 5.20
CA ALA A 217 3.96 12.21 4.50
C ALA A 217 5.41 12.54 4.87
N PHE A 218 6.27 11.53 4.85
CA PHE A 218 7.71 11.73 5.02
C PHE A 218 8.27 12.53 3.85
N ASP A 219 9.30 13.35 4.10
CA ASP A 219 9.92 14.17 3.04
C ASP A 219 10.53 13.26 1.95
N VAL A 220 10.25 13.60 0.68
CA VAL A 220 10.67 12.80 -0.47
C VAL A 220 11.74 13.58 -1.25
N PRO A 221 13.02 13.20 -1.17
CA PRO A 221 14.07 13.83 -1.96
C PRO A 221 13.96 13.43 -3.44
N ASP A 222 14.42 14.28 -4.34
CA ASP A 222 14.35 14.03 -5.79
C ASP A 222 15.04 12.72 -6.21
N THR A 223 16.06 12.30 -5.49
CA THR A 223 16.74 11.02 -5.73
C THR A 223 15.85 9.80 -5.51
N ALA A 224 14.75 9.93 -4.77
CA ALA A 224 13.75 8.86 -4.64
C ALA A 224 13.00 8.59 -5.97
N PHE A 225 13.06 9.52 -6.93
CA PHE A 225 12.42 9.39 -8.25
C PHE A 225 13.42 9.00 -9.36
N GLU A 226 14.63 8.60 -9.01
CA GLU A 226 15.65 8.19 -9.96
C GLU A 226 15.76 6.67 -10.06
N PRO A 227 16.03 6.09 -11.26
CA PRO A 227 16.11 4.65 -11.44
C PRO A 227 17.24 4.06 -10.61
N LEU A 228 17.03 2.84 -10.10
CA LEU A 228 17.97 2.18 -9.22
C LEU A 228 18.25 0.73 -9.61
N TYR A 229 19.32 0.18 -9.05
CA TYR A 229 19.70 -1.21 -9.13
C TYR A 229 19.39 -1.93 -7.80
N SER A 230 18.77 -3.11 -7.85
CA SER A 230 18.52 -3.95 -6.68
C SER A 230 19.15 -5.32 -6.87
N THR A 231 19.77 -5.86 -5.84
CA THR A 231 20.50 -7.12 -5.95
C THR A 231 19.60 -8.36 -5.80
N TRP A 232 18.32 -8.20 -5.38
CA TRP A 232 17.53 -9.34 -4.87
C TRP A 232 17.30 -10.44 -5.92
N TYR A 233 16.72 -10.16 -7.07
CA TYR A 233 16.33 -11.23 -8.00
C TYR A 233 17.52 -11.94 -8.65
N GLN A 234 18.59 -11.25 -8.95
CA GLN A 234 19.74 -11.86 -9.61
C GLN A 234 20.72 -12.54 -8.65
N PHE A 235 20.87 -12.01 -7.47
CA PHE A 235 21.84 -12.55 -6.51
C PHE A 235 21.17 -13.35 -5.41
N HIS A 236 19.93 -13.03 -5.03
CA HIS A 236 19.39 -13.47 -3.75
C HIS A 236 20.43 -13.29 -2.64
N GLN A 237 20.67 -14.32 -1.85
CA GLN A 237 21.69 -14.28 -0.79
C GLN A 237 23.13 -14.54 -1.27
N SER A 238 23.38 -14.65 -2.58
CA SER A 238 24.74 -14.92 -3.11
C SER A 238 25.53 -13.64 -3.44
N VAL A 239 25.21 -12.52 -2.82
CA VAL A 239 25.89 -11.23 -2.97
C VAL A 239 27.32 -11.27 -2.41
N THR A 240 28.24 -10.54 -3.05
CA THR A 240 29.58 -10.27 -2.54
C THR A 240 29.99 -8.84 -2.87
N ASP A 241 30.92 -8.26 -2.11
CA ASP A 241 31.43 -6.91 -2.32
C ASP A 241 31.88 -6.67 -3.78
N LYS A 242 32.70 -7.57 -4.33
CA LYS A 242 33.23 -7.45 -5.69
C LYS A 242 32.15 -7.52 -6.76
N ALA A 243 31.20 -8.45 -6.62
CA ALA A 243 30.13 -8.60 -7.60
C ALA A 243 29.21 -7.37 -7.59
N VAL A 244 28.85 -6.83 -6.42
CA VAL A 244 28.05 -5.64 -6.29
C VAL A 244 28.78 -4.39 -6.80
N GLU A 245 30.10 -4.24 -6.51
CA GLU A 245 30.92 -3.14 -7.04
C GLU A 245 31.00 -3.16 -8.59
N GLU A 246 31.10 -4.35 -9.20
CA GLU A 246 31.09 -4.50 -10.65
C GLU A 246 29.75 -4.07 -11.26
N GLU A 247 28.63 -4.59 -10.74
CA GLU A 247 27.29 -4.25 -11.21
C GLU A 247 26.97 -2.75 -10.99
N CYS A 248 27.36 -2.16 -9.84
CA CYS A 248 27.17 -0.74 -9.58
C CYS A 248 27.92 0.14 -10.60
N ARG A 249 29.12 -0.25 -11.03
CA ARG A 249 29.85 0.49 -12.06
C ARG A 249 29.14 0.45 -13.42
N LEU A 250 28.55 -0.69 -13.78
CA LEU A 250 27.73 -0.85 -14.99
C LEU A 250 26.42 -0.07 -14.87
N ALA A 251 25.75 -0.17 -13.72
CA ALA A 251 24.49 0.53 -13.43
C ALA A 251 24.65 2.06 -13.50
N ALA A 252 25.72 2.60 -12.89
CA ALA A 252 26.06 4.02 -12.97
C ALA A 252 26.31 4.46 -14.43
N GLY A 253 27.02 3.62 -15.22
CA GLY A 253 27.25 3.84 -16.65
C GLY A 253 25.98 3.85 -17.49
N LEU A 254 24.90 3.22 -17.02
CA LEU A 254 23.57 3.26 -17.63
C LEU A 254 22.72 4.43 -17.14
N GLY A 255 23.10 5.11 -16.07
CA GLY A 255 22.38 6.27 -15.52
C GLY A 255 21.60 5.99 -14.23
N MET A 256 21.71 4.79 -13.65
CA MET A 256 21.13 4.50 -12.34
C MET A 256 21.86 5.26 -11.23
N LYS A 257 21.12 5.72 -10.22
CA LYS A 257 21.64 6.65 -9.20
C LYS A 257 21.73 6.03 -7.81
N THR A 258 21.12 4.88 -7.59
CA THR A 258 21.05 4.24 -6.28
C THR A 258 21.20 2.73 -6.43
N VAL A 259 21.83 2.06 -5.46
CA VAL A 259 21.81 0.61 -5.31
C VAL A 259 21.10 0.22 -4.02
N ILE A 260 20.31 -0.84 -4.06
CA ILE A 260 19.80 -1.55 -2.89
C ILE A 260 20.58 -2.86 -2.75
N LEU A 261 21.42 -2.96 -1.72
CA LEU A 261 21.95 -4.24 -1.27
C LEU A 261 20.85 -4.94 -0.46
N ASP A 262 20.23 -5.94 -1.07
CA ASP A 262 19.16 -6.73 -0.46
C ASP A 262 19.67 -7.83 0.47
N ASP A 263 18.82 -8.75 0.93
CA ASP A 263 19.17 -9.85 1.85
C ASP A 263 20.39 -10.65 1.41
N GLY A 264 21.16 -11.13 2.38
CA GLY A 264 22.30 -12.06 2.19
C GLY A 264 23.67 -11.49 2.55
N TRP A 265 23.78 -10.21 2.87
CA TRP A 265 25.05 -9.58 3.27
C TRP A 265 25.49 -9.97 4.69
N GLN A 266 24.54 -10.36 5.54
CA GLN A 266 24.71 -10.72 6.95
C GLN A 266 24.97 -12.21 7.17
N THR A 267 24.96 -13.03 6.14
CA THR A 267 25.10 -14.49 6.25
C THR A 267 25.87 -15.11 5.09
N SER A 268 26.64 -16.16 5.34
CA SER A 268 27.21 -17.03 4.32
C SER A 268 26.26 -18.16 3.88
N ASP A 269 25.15 -18.37 4.61
CA ASP A 269 24.11 -19.33 4.25
C ASP A 269 23.26 -18.81 3.09
N GLY A 270 23.14 -19.57 2.01
CA GLY A 270 22.37 -19.25 0.81
C GLY A 270 20.98 -19.92 0.76
N ASN A 271 20.45 -20.43 1.86
CA ASN A 271 19.20 -21.20 1.89
C ASN A 271 17.90 -20.34 1.89
N ARG A 272 18.01 -19.02 1.72
CA ARG A 272 16.87 -18.08 1.64
C ARG A 272 15.98 -18.01 2.88
N GLY A 273 16.42 -18.54 4.02
CA GLY A 273 15.71 -18.41 5.29
C GLY A 273 16.22 -17.21 6.09
N TYR A 274 15.53 -16.88 7.19
CA TYR A 274 15.88 -15.75 8.05
C TYR A 274 16.55 -16.18 9.37
N ALA A 275 17.15 -17.38 9.39
CA ALA A 275 17.79 -17.94 10.57
C ALA A 275 18.99 -17.11 11.10
N PHE A 276 19.54 -16.23 10.28
CA PHE A 276 20.69 -15.38 10.60
C PHE A 276 20.36 -13.89 10.69
N CYS A 277 19.07 -13.51 10.66
CA CYS A 277 18.64 -12.13 10.93
C CYS A 277 18.77 -11.79 12.41
N GLY A 278 18.96 -10.52 12.75
CA GLY A 278 18.94 -10.03 14.13
C GLY A 278 20.23 -9.39 14.61
N ASP A 279 21.39 -10.01 14.36
CA ASP A 279 22.68 -9.46 14.76
C ASP A 279 23.19 -8.39 13.80
N TRP A 280 22.79 -8.47 12.54
CA TRP A 280 23.03 -7.48 11.49
C TRP A 280 24.49 -7.05 11.36
N GLN A 281 25.38 -8.05 11.35
CA GLN A 281 26.81 -7.86 11.08
C GLN A 281 27.13 -8.39 9.69
N PRO A 282 27.94 -7.68 8.88
CA PRO A 282 28.40 -8.20 7.59
C PRO A 282 29.17 -9.51 7.78
N THR A 283 28.87 -10.53 6.96
CA THR A 283 29.66 -11.75 6.98
C THR A 283 31.00 -11.53 6.27
N PRO A 284 32.13 -11.83 6.93
CA PRO A 284 33.46 -11.55 6.37
C PRO A 284 33.75 -12.26 5.05
N GLU A 285 33.11 -13.40 4.80
CA GLU A 285 33.23 -14.17 3.57
C GLU A 285 32.71 -13.45 2.34
N LYS A 286 31.79 -12.48 2.54
CA LYS A 286 31.13 -11.71 1.48
C LYS A 286 31.51 -10.23 1.51
N PHE A 287 31.57 -9.63 2.70
CA PHE A 287 31.84 -8.22 2.93
C PHE A 287 32.85 -8.05 4.07
N GLN A 288 34.13 -8.13 3.74
CA GLN A 288 35.22 -8.03 4.75
C GLN A 288 35.32 -6.62 5.33
N ASP A 289 35.08 -5.60 4.50
CA ASP A 289 35.08 -4.18 4.87
C ASP A 289 33.86 -3.49 4.22
N MET A 290 32.75 -3.47 4.94
CA MET A 290 31.49 -2.88 4.45
C MET A 290 31.63 -1.38 4.17
N ALA A 291 32.31 -0.63 5.03
CA ALA A 291 32.51 0.80 4.84
C ALA A 291 33.36 1.10 3.60
N GLY A 292 34.46 0.36 3.42
CA GLY A 292 35.31 0.48 2.23
C GLY A 292 34.59 0.06 0.94
N HIS A 293 33.75 -0.96 1.00
CA HIS A 293 32.88 -1.37 -0.11
C HIS A 293 31.92 -0.25 -0.52
N ILE A 294 31.19 0.33 0.44
CA ILE A 294 30.23 1.40 0.19
C ILE A 294 30.94 2.65 -0.37
N ALA A 295 32.11 2.99 0.16
CA ALA A 295 32.91 4.11 -0.35
C ALA A 295 33.25 3.94 -1.85
N LYS A 296 33.60 2.72 -2.31
CA LYS A 296 33.84 2.45 -3.74
C LYS A 296 32.58 2.57 -4.60
N VAL A 297 31.42 2.21 -4.06
CA VAL A 297 30.16 2.42 -4.77
C VAL A 297 29.87 3.93 -4.87
N HIS A 298 30.07 4.70 -3.81
CA HIS A 298 29.95 6.15 -3.84
C HIS A 298 30.90 6.82 -4.87
N GLU A 299 32.08 6.26 -5.12
CA GLU A 299 33.00 6.75 -6.17
C GLU A 299 32.38 6.66 -7.57
N THR A 300 31.41 5.78 -7.79
CA THR A 300 30.64 5.71 -9.05
C THR A 300 29.55 6.78 -9.17
N GLY A 301 29.29 7.55 -8.12
CA GLY A 301 28.23 8.54 -8.01
C GLY A 301 26.88 7.96 -7.60
N MET A 302 26.80 6.68 -7.25
CA MET A 302 25.58 6.04 -6.77
C MET A 302 25.41 6.18 -5.26
N LYS A 303 24.16 6.33 -4.80
CA LYS A 303 23.75 6.21 -3.40
C LYS A 303 23.61 4.75 -3.01
N TYR A 304 23.71 4.46 -1.70
CA TYR A 304 23.69 3.10 -1.17
C TYR A 304 22.59 2.89 -0.12
N ILE A 305 21.65 2.02 -0.41
CA ILE A 305 20.58 1.55 0.48
C ILE A 305 20.86 0.10 0.87
N ILE A 306 20.63 -0.24 2.14
CA ILE A 306 20.82 -1.61 2.63
C ILE A 306 19.51 -2.17 3.23
N TRP A 307 19.27 -3.44 3.00
CA TRP A 307 18.10 -4.16 3.45
C TRP A 307 18.21 -4.67 4.88
N TYR A 308 17.09 -4.58 5.61
CA TYR A 308 16.87 -5.22 6.91
C TYR A 308 15.45 -5.80 6.96
N SER A 309 15.27 -7.01 7.54
CA SER A 309 13.99 -7.43 8.06
C SER A 309 13.80 -6.83 9.45
N VAL A 310 12.86 -5.90 9.60
CA VAL A 310 12.70 -5.14 10.84
C VAL A 310 12.33 -6.04 12.04
N PRO A 311 11.32 -6.95 11.92
CA PRO A 311 10.82 -7.69 13.07
C PRO A 311 11.59 -9.00 13.38
N PHE A 312 12.45 -9.50 12.45
CA PHE A 312 12.93 -10.87 12.55
C PHE A 312 14.22 -11.00 13.36
N VAL A 313 14.21 -11.95 14.28
CA VAL A 313 15.41 -12.50 14.91
C VAL A 313 15.51 -13.98 14.62
N GLY A 314 16.59 -14.37 13.94
CA GLY A 314 16.81 -15.74 13.48
C GLY A 314 17.37 -16.65 14.58
N TRP A 315 17.09 -17.93 14.50
CA TRP A 315 17.50 -18.92 15.51
C TRP A 315 19.01 -19.01 15.72
N ASN A 316 19.80 -18.62 14.72
CA ASN A 316 21.27 -18.64 14.75
C ASN A 316 21.89 -17.30 15.16
N SER A 317 21.08 -16.31 15.58
CA SER A 317 21.57 -15.01 16.03
C SER A 317 21.71 -14.93 17.56
N GLU A 318 22.61 -14.09 18.04
CA GLU A 318 22.69 -13.76 19.47
C GLU A 318 21.48 -12.92 19.90
N ALA A 319 20.91 -12.13 18.99
CA ALA A 319 19.69 -11.37 19.23
C ALA A 319 18.50 -12.28 19.60
N TYR A 320 18.37 -13.46 18.98
CA TYR A 320 17.34 -14.44 19.34
C TYR A 320 17.43 -14.84 20.81
N LYS A 321 18.64 -15.15 21.31
CA LYS A 321 18.88 -15.50 22.70
C LYS A 321 18.66 -14.32 23.65
N LYS A 322 19.10 -13.13 23.24
CA LYS A 322 18.96 -11.89 24.02
C LYS A 322 17.49 -11.52 24.27
N PHE A 323 16.63 -11.75 23.29
CA PHE A 323 15.21 -11.40 23.34
C PHE A 323 14.30 -12.60 23.57
N ASP A 324 14.83 -13.71 24.10
CA ASP A 324 14.00 -14.86 24.47
C ASP A 324 12.85 -14.42 25.39
N GLY A 325 11.64 -14.90 25.11
CA GLY A 325 10.41 -14.49 25.81
C GLY A 325 9.83 -13.11 25.37
N LYS A 326 10.42 -12.41 24.38
CA LYS A 326 9.92 -11.12 23.88
C LYS A 326 9.52 -11.19 22.41
N PHE A 327 8.80 -12.25 22.06
CA PHE A 327 8.31 -12.50 20.71
C PHE A 327 6.80 -12.40 20.62
N LEU A 328 6.29 -11.88 19.51
CA LEU A 328 4.88 -11.96 19.15
C LEU A 328 4.52 -13.40 18.76
N TYR A 329 5.37 -14.03 17.96
CA TYR A 329 5.27 -15.43 17.56
C TYR A 329 6.58 -15.96 16.99
N THR A 330 6.67 -17.29 16.83
CA THR A 330 7.77 -17.95 16.14
C THR A 330 7.33 -18.37 14.74
N ASP A 331 8.11 -18.01 13.72
CA ASP A 331 7.94 -18.45 12.35
C ASP A 331 8.82 -19.67 12.05
N TRP A 332 8.24 -20.85 12.21
CA TRP A 332 8.93 -22.12 12.03
C TRP A 332 9.40 -22.34 10.59
N GLY A 333 8.62 -21.86 9.60
CA GLY A 333 8.97 -22.00 8.18
C GLY A 333 10.18 -21.16 7.78
N ASN A 334 10.35 -20.00 8.39
CA ASN A 334 11.42 -19.06 8.12
C ASN A 334 12.58 -19.14 9.12
N HIS A 335 12.51 -20.03 10.12
CA HIS A 335 13.54 -20.24 11.16
C HIS A 335 13.87 -18.98 11.95
N CYS A 336 12.87 -18.19 12.30
CA CYS A 336 13.00 -16.94 13.05
C CYS A 336 11.84 -16.73 14.03
N ALA A 337 11.95 -15.73 14.88
CA ALA A 337 10.84 -15.19 15.66
C ALA A 337 10.62 -13.72 15.30
N VAL A 338 9.40 -13.25 15.55
CA VAL A 338 9.00 -11.86 15.38
C VAL A 338 9.06 -11.17 16.74
N LEU A 339 9.90 -10.16 16.85
CA LEU A 339 10.08 -9.36 18.05
C LEU A 339 8.76 -8.66 18.46
N ASP A 340 8.53 -8.56 19.77
CA ASP A 340 7.39 -7.81 20.32
C ASP A 340 7.82 -6.35 20.56
N PRO A 341 7.38 -5.39 19.74
CA PRO A 341 7.80 -3.99 19.83
C PRO A 341 7.22 -3.27 21.05
N ARG A 342 6.31 -3.92 21.80
CA ARG A 342 5.74 -3.38 23.04
C ARG A 342 6.75 -3.31 24.17
N PHE A 343 7.86 -4.05 24.08
CA PHE A 343 8.99 -3.93 25.01
C PHE A 343 9.89 -2.75 24.60
N PRO A 344 10.17 -1.79 25.51
CA PRO A 344 11.02 -0.63 25.19
C PRO A 344 12.43 -1.03 24.74
N GLU A 345 13.05 -2.04 25.37
CA GLU A 345 14.39 -2.51 25.02
C GLU A 345 14.47 -3.15 23.62
N VAL A 346 13.35 -3.67 23.09
CA VAL A 346 13.26 -4.14 21.70
C VAL A 346 13.32 -2.95 20.74
N ARG A 347 12.51 -1.91 21.00
CA ARG A 347 12.52 -0.70 20.17
C ARG A 347 13.88 0.00 20.21
N GLU A 348 14.47 0.19 21.39
CA GLU A 348 15.81 0.77 21.56
C GLU A 348 16.88 -0.01 20.78
N HIS A 349 16.81 -1.33 20.81
CA HIS A 349 17.75 -2.19 20.07
C HIS A 349 17.64 -1.96 18.58
N LEU A 350 16.44 -2.01 18.01
CA LEU A 350 16.20 -1.82 16.57
C LEU A 350 16.65 -0.41 16.11
N ILE A 351 16.30 0.63 16.85
CA ILE A 351 16.74 1.99 16.53
C ILE A 351 18.28 2.09 16.55
N SER A 352 18.92 1.49 17.56
CA SER A 352 20.38 1.53 17.69
C SER A 352 21.10 0.83 16.53
N LEU A 353 20.55 -0.25 15.99
CA LEU A 353 21.11 -0.97 14.83
C LEU A 353 21.17 -0.06 13.60
N TYR A 354 20.07 0.60 13.25
CA TYR A 354 19.99 1.46 12.07
C TYR A 354 20.85 2.72 12.21
N VAL A 355 20.80 3.37 13.37
CA VAL A 355 21.62 4.56 13.66
C VAL A 355 23.11 4.22 13.60
N LYS A 356 23.51 3.05 14.12
CA LYS A 356 24.89 2.60 14.06
C LYS A 356 25.31 2.31 12.62
N ALA A 357 24.54 1.55 11.87
CA ALA A 357 24.83 1.23 10.48
C ALA A 357 24.96 2.48 9.61
N LEU A 358 24.02 3.45 9.76
CA LEU A 358 24.06 4.72 9.02
C LEU A 358 25.37 5.47 9.25
N LYS A 359 25.85 5.53 10.52
CA LYS A 359 27.06 6.26 10.88
C LYS A 359 28.34 5.52 10.48
N ASP A 360 28.40 4.21 10.77
CA ASP A 360 29.62 3.43 10.59
C ASP A 360 29.93 3.17 9.11
N TRP A 361 28.89 3.05 8.27
CA TRP A 361 29.03 2.72 6.86
C TRP A 361 28.69 3.88 5.91
N ASN A 362 28.28 5.04 6.42
CA ASN A 362 27.90 6.19 5.60
C ASN A 362 26.81 5.86 4.57
N LEU A 363 25.77 5.16 4.98
CA LEU A 363 24.65 4.78 4.12
C LEU A 363 23.85 5.99 3.64
N ASP A 364 23.10 5.82 2.54
CA ASP A 364 22.12 6.80 2.04
C ASP A 364 20.68 6.42 2.40
N GLY A 365 20.45 5.20 2.83
CA GLY A 365 19.11 4.77 3.18
C GLY A 365 19.00 3.31 3.61
N PHE A 366 17.74 2.93 3.83
CA PHE A 366 17.38 1.58 4.25
C PHE A 366 16.16 1.08 3.48
N LYS A 367 16.19 -0.20 3.09
CA LYS A 367 14.99 -0.97 2.77
C LYS A 367 14.57 -1.69 4.05
N LEU A 368 13.48 -1.22 4.68
CA LEU A 368 12.96 -1.75 5.94
C LEU A 368 11.81 -2.71 5.65
N ASP A 369 12.12 -3.99 5.64
CA ASP A 369 11.21 -5.04 5.19
C ASP A 369 10.44 -5.70 6.34
N PHE A 370 9.31 -6.34 6.02
CA PHE A 370 8.49 -7.15 6.91
C PHE A 370 7.81 -6.40 8.07
N ILE A 371 7.64 -5.08 7.98
CA ILE A 371 6.92 -4.32 9.02
C ILE A 371 5.48 -4.84 9.18
N ASP A 372 4.87 -5.32 8.10
CA ASP A 372 3.56 -5.99 8.08
C ASP A 372 3.52 -7.35 8.82
N SER A 373 4.66 -7.85 9.28
CA SER A 373 4.72 -9.06 10.12
C SER A 373 4.51 -8.78 11.60
N PHE A 374 4.54 -7.51 12.04
CA PHE A 374 4.16 -7.14 13.40
C PHE A 374 2.65 -7.34 13.60
N GLY A 375 2.28 -8.46 14.18
CA GLY A 375 0.90 -8.87 14.43
C GLY A 375 0.84 -10.17 15.20
N PHE A 376 -0.33 -10.75 15.30
CA PHE A 376 -0.52 -12.01 16.02
C PHE A 376 -0.71 -13.17 15.05
N ARG A 377 -0.13 -14.33 15.40
CA ARG A 377 -0.50 -15.63 14.85
C ARG A 377 -1.10 -16.45 15.99
N GLY A 378 -2.40 -16.30 16.24
CA GLY A 378 -3.11 -16.90 17.37
C GLY A 378 -3.36 -15.91 18.51
N GLU A 379 -3.25 -16.37 19.75
CA GLU A 379 -3.48 -15.54 20.95
C GLU A 379 -2.34 -14.55 21.17
N ASP A 380 -2.65 -13.37 21.72
CA ASP A 380 -1.63 -12.42 22.18
C ASP A 380 -0.84 -13.01 23.37
N PRO A 381 0.49 -13.20 23.23
CA PRO A 381 1.30 -13.76 24.32
C PRO A 381 1.29 -12.89 25.59
N ALA A 382 1.08 -11.57 25.45
CA ALA A 382 1.09 -10.64 26.57
C ALA A 382 -0.08 -10.86 27.56
N ILE A 383 -1.20 -11.41 27.11
CA ILE A 383 -2.38 -11.64 27.97
C ILE A 383 -2.02 -12.57 29.13
N LYS A 384 -1.33 -13.67 28.87
CA LYS A 384 -0.91 -14.65 29.89
C LYS A 384 0.09 -14.07 30.88
N GLU A 385 0.86 -13.07 30.46
CA GLU A 385 1.90 -12.39 31.25
C GLU A 385 1.38 -11.09 31.88
N ASN A 386 0.08 -10.79 31.76
CA ASN A 386 -0.52 -9.55 32.19
C ASN A 386 0.28 -8.31 31.72
N TYR A 387 0.75 -8.34 30.50
CA TYR A 387 1.56 -7.29 29.84
C TYR A 387 2.89 -6.95 30.54
N ALA A 388 3.40 -7.84 31.37
CA ALA A 388 4.63 -7.59 32.15
C ALA A 388 5.81 -7.17 31.26
N GLY A 389 6.50 -6.10 31.63
CA GLY A 389 7.66 -5.56 30.93
C GLY A 389 7.34 -4.75 29.67
N ARG A 390 6.08 -4.68 29.25
CA ARG A 390 5.61 -3.88 28.15
C ARG A 390 5.12 -2.53 28.63
N ASP A 391 5.54 -1.46 27.99
CA ASP A 391 5.10 -0.09 28.28
C ASP A 391 3.94 0.38 27.37
N ILE A 392 3.70 -0.34 26.28
CA ILE A 392 2.59 -0.12 25.33
C ILE A 392 1.79 -1.42 25.25
N MET A 393 0.46 -1.35 25.22
CA MET A 393 -0.39 -2.56 25.19
C MET A 393 -0.74 -2.98 23.75
N ASN A 394 -1.01 -2.03 22.88
CA ASN A 394 -1.37 -2.30 21.48
C ASN A 394 -0.13 -2.44 20.60
N VAL A 395 -0.09 -3.48 19.75
CA VAL A 395 1.07 -3.74 18.86
C VAL A 395 1.20 -2.64 17.80
N ASN A 396 0.10 -2.21 17.19
CA ASN A 396 0.15 -1.16 16.15
C ASN A 396 0.64 0.18 16.73
N GLU A 397 0.24 0.52 17.97
CA GLU A 397 0.76 1.70 18.67
C GLU A 397 2.27 1.58 18.91
N ALA A 398 2.74 0.42 19.34
CA ALA A 398 4.18 0.17 19.54
C ALA A 398 4.98 0.23 18.23
N VAL A 399 4.42 -0.29 17.13
CA VAL A 399 5.02 -0.16 15.78
C VAL A 399 5.03 1.30 15.34
N ASN A 400 3.97 2.07 15.61
CA ASN A 400 3.91 3.50 15.30
C ASN A 400 5.02 4.28 16.02
N VAL A 401 5.21 4.03 17.32
CA VAL A 401 6.30 4.64 18.12
C VAL A 401 7.66 4.21 17.57
N LEU A 402 7.87 2.91 17.30
CA LEU A 402 9.11 2.39 16.73
C LEU A 402 9.46 3.07 15.40
N MET A 403 8.52 3.13 14.46
CA MET A 403 8.77 3.69 13.13
C MET A 403 9.01 5.20 13.18
N LYS A 404 8.29 5.91 14.04
CA LYS A 404 8.53 7.33 14.32
C LYS A 404 9.95 7.59 14.83
N ASP A 405 10.39 6.80 15.81
CA ASP A 405 11.71 6.98 16.43
C ASP A 405 12.84 6.59 15.47
N ILE A 406 12.67 5.51 14.68
CA ILE A 406 13.61 5.14 13.60
C ILE A 406 13.74 6.28 12.59
N SER A 407 12.63 6.69 11.97
CA SER A 407 12.65 7.68 10.89
C SER A 407 13.17 9.04 11.36
N SER A 408 12.77 9.48 12.57
CA SER A 408 13.25 10.74 13.16
C SER A 408 14.74 10.70 13.48
N SER A 409 15.24 9.59 14.05
CA SER A 409 16.66 9.42 14.38
C SER A 409 17.54 9.39 13.14
N LEU A 410 17.09 8.71 12.09
CA LEU A 410 17.81 8.64 10.82
C LEU A 410 17.82 9.99 10.09
N LYS A 411 16.66 10.67 10.02
CA LYS A 411 16.53 11.99 9.40
C LYS A 411 17.37 13.05 10.11
N ALA A 412 17.51 12.97 11.44
CA ALA A 412 18.36 13.89 12.21
C ALA A 412 19.85 13.76 11.84
N ILE A 413 20.30 12.59 11.36
CA ILE A 413 21.69 12.36 10.93
C ILE A 413 21.83 12.70 9.44
N LYS A 414 20.86 12.28 8.62
CA LYS A 414 20.86 12.45 7.16
C LYS A 414 19.49 12.99 6.72
N PRO A 415 19.34 14.30 6.49
CA PRO A 415 18.04 14.91 6.17
C PRO A 415 17.38 14.38 4.89
N ASP A 416 18.18 13.93 3.92
CA ASP A 416 17.76 13.37 2.64
C ASP A 416 17.77 11.83 2.64
N ILE A 417 17.62 11.20 3.81
CA ILE A 417 17.59 9.74 3.98
C ILE A 417 16.51 9.09 3.10
N LEU A 418 16.85 7.98 2.45
CA LEU A 418 15.94 7.17 1.64
C LEU A 418 15.44 5.98 2.47
N LEU A 419 14.12 5.86 2.62
CA LEU A 419 13.48 4.78 3.37
C LEU A 419 12.47 4.07 2.47
N GLU A 420 12.80 2.85 2.05
CA GLU A 420 11.93 2.03 1.22
C GLU A 420 11.07 1.11 2.06
N PHE A 421 9.76 1.14 1.75
CA PHE A 421 8.75 0.20 2.20
C PHE A 421 8.16 -0.53 0.98
N ARG A 422 7.60 -1.72 1.19
CA ARG A 422 6.93 -2.48 0.14
C ARG A 422 5.44 -2.68 0.42
N GLN A 423 4.66 -2.99 -0.59
CA GLN A 423 3.35 -3.54 -0.34
C GLN A 423 3.49 -4.83 0.50
N GLN A 424 2.64 -5.03 1.57
CA GLN A 424 1.35 -4.35 1.74
C GLN A 424 1.32 -3.26 2.85
N TYR A 425 2.43 -2.78 3.38
CA TYR A 425 2.42 -1.68 4.34
C TYR A 425 2.57 -0.33 3.62
N ILE A 426 1.43 0.17 3.16
CA ILE A 426 1.29 1.32 2.27
C ILE A 426 0.21 2.32 2.73
N GLY A 427 -0.37 2.12 3.92
CA GLY A 427 -1.46 2.95 4.41
C GLY A 427 -1.04 4.38 4.75
N PRO A 428 -2.00 5.29 4.99
CA PRO A 428 -1.71 6.68 5.27
C PRO A 428 -0.87 6.88 6.53
N ALA A 429 -1.06 6.05 7.56
CA ALA A 429 -0.30 6.19 8.80
C ALA A 429 1.18 5.80 8.64
N ILE A 430 1.49 4.71 7.92
CA ILE A 430 2.88 4.27 7.70
C ILE A 430 3.64 5.20 6.74
N ARG A 431 2.93 5.94 5.87
CA ARG A 431 3.50 6.91 4.94
C ARG A 431 4.27 8.05 5.62
N GLN A 432 4.03 8.28 6.91
CA GLN A 432 4.80 9.23 7.72
C GLN A 432 6.27 8.83 7.92
N TYR A 433 6.64 7.59 7.62
CA TYR A 433 7.92 7.00 8.03
C TYR A 433 8.78 6.50 6.87
N GLY A 434 8.26 6.53 5.64
CA GLY A 434 8.98 6.13 4.45
C GLY A 434 8.67 7.00 3.24
N ASN A 435 9.60 7.10 2.30
CA ASN A 435 9.49 7.97 1.12
C ASN A 435 9.62 7.25 -0.22
N MET A 436 9.76 5.92 -0.19
CA MET A 436 9.78 5.06 -1.37
C MET A 436 8.86 3.88 -1.13
N PHE A 437 7.79 3.73 -1.92
CA PHE A 437 6.85 2.63 -1.82
C PHE A 437 7.00 1.70 -3.03
N ARG A 438 7.50 0.49 -2.79
CA ARG A 438 7.73 -0.51 -3.82
C ARG A 438 6.51 -1.44 -4.00
N ALA A 439 6.19 -1.77 -5.24
CA ALA A 439 5.23 -2.82 -5.60
C ALA A 439 5.63 -4.17 -4.96
N ALA A 440 4.66 -4.99 -4.58
CA ALA A 440 4.91 -6.33 -4.01
C ALA A 440 5.65 -7.23 -5.02
N ASP A 441 6.35 -8.25 -4.50
CA ASP A 441 7.14 -9.17 -5.29
C ASP A 441 6.32 -9.88 -6.37
N CYS A 442 6.75 -9.76 -7.63
CA CYS A 442 6.13 -10.40 -8.80
C CYS A 442 7.18 -10.74 -9.87
N PRO A 443 8.18 -11.56 -9.54
CA PRO A 443 9.32 -11.84 -10.42
C PRO A 443 8.87 -12.34 -11.80
N GLY A 444 9.35 -11.67 -12.86
CA GLY A 444 9.02 -12.00 -14.24
C GLY A 444 7.57 -11.72 -14.66
N ASN A 445 6.71 -11.18 -13.80
CA ASN A 445 5.31 -10.87 -14.11
C ASN A 445 5.11 -9.36 -14.31
N ALA A 446 5.38 -8.90 -15.52
CA ALA A 446 5.25 -7.49 -15.87
C ALA A 446 3.82 -6.94 -15.72
N LYS A 447 2.78 -7.75 -15.94
CA LYS A 447 1.38 -7.34 -15.76
C LYS A 447 1.07 -7.05 -14.30
N ASP A 448 1.46 -7.93 -13.39
CA ASP A 448 1.24 -7.73 -11.96
C ASP A 448 2.03 -6.51 -11.45
N ASN A 449 3.26 -6.31 -11.95
CA ASN A 449 4.06 -5.13 -11.61
C ASN A 449 3.31 -3.84 -11.98
N ARG A 450 2.78 -3.75 -13.21
CA ARG A 450 1.93 -2.64 -13.66
C ARG A 450 0.73 -2.40 -12.75
N MET A 451 -0.01 -3.46 -12.43
CA MET A 451 -1.22 -3.36 -11.60
C MET A 451 -0.90 -2.86 -10.19
N ARG A 452 0.20 -3.33 -9.62
CA ARG A 452 0.65 -2.93 -8.27
C ARG A 452 1.17 -1.49 -8.25
N ILE A 453 1.91 -1.06 -9.28
CA ILE A 453 2.31 0.33 -9.47
C ILE A 453 1.07 1.23 -9.56
N ALA A 454 0.07 0.85 -10.36
CA ALA A 454 -1.16 1.63 -10.53
C ALA A 454 -1.89 1.82 -9.19
N SER A 455 -2.03 0.74 -8.40
CA SER A 455 -2.62 0.78 -7.07
C SER A 455 -1.88 1.73 -6.13
N LEU A 456 -0.54 1.66 -6.09
CA LEU A 456 0.29 2.56 -5.28
C LEU A 456 0.20 4.02 -5.73
N ARG A 457 0.23 4.28 -7.04
CA ARG A 457 0.14 5.65 -7.58
C ARG A 457 -1.17 6.33 -7.20
N LEU A 458 -2.28 5.60 -7.14
CA LEU A 458 -3.58 6.14 -6.73
C LEU A 458 -3.64 6.50 -5.24
N THR A 459 -2.79 5.93 -4.40
CA THR A 459 -2.93 6.06 -2.94
C THR A 459 -1.75 6.73 -2.25
N SER A 460 -0.64 6.97 -2.96
CA SER A 460 0.61 7.44 -2.35
C SER A 460 0.91 8.93 -2.56
N ASP A 461 0.09 9.65 -3.33
CA ASP A 461 0.23 11.08 -3.65
C ASP A 461 1.70 11.45 -3.98
N SER A 462 2.37 12.26 -3.14
CA SER A 462 3.75 12.72 -3.34
C SER A 462 4.85 11.71 -3.00
N THR A 463 4.53 10.57 -2.37
CA THR A 463 5.51 9.52 -2.05
C THR A 463 5.97 8.83 -3.34
N ALA A 464 7.29 8.60 -3.49
CA ALA A 464 7.81 7.95 -4.67
C ALA A 464 7.34 6.49 -4.76
N VAL A 465 6.72 6.13 -5.89
CA VAL A 465 6.27 4.77 -6.17
C VAL A 465 7.30 4.07 -7.02
N HIS A 466 7.76 2.91 -6.56
CA HIS A 466 8.74 2.07 -7.24
C HIS A 466 8.09 0.80 -7.80
N SER A 467 8.58 0.37 -8.95
CA SER A 467 8.27 -0.96 -9.46
C SER A 467 8.81 -2.04 -8.53
N ASP A 468 8.26 -3.24 -8.60
CA ASP A 468 9.01 -4.42 -8.20
C ASP A 468 10.23 -4.59 -9.12
N MET A 469 11.24 -5.33 -8.65
CA MET A 469 12.49 -5.48 -9.37
C MET A 469 12.28 -6.04 -10.77
N LEU A 470 12.72 -5.29 -11.77
CA LEU A 470 12.56 -5.65 -13.16
C LEU A 470 13.73 -6.52 -13.64
N GLU A 471 13.38 -7.70 -14.10
CA GLU A 471 14.28 -8.66 -14.73
C GLU A 471 13.62 -9.30 -15.95
N TRP A 472 14.39 -9.94 -16.80
CA TRP A 472 13.91 -10.73 -17.94
C TRP A 472 14.91 -11.83 -18.31
N ASN A 473 14.44 -12.83 -19.03
CA ASN A 473 15.30 -13.87 -19.57
C ASN A 473 16.22 -13.30 -20.66
N LEU A 474 17.52 -13.63 -20.63
CA LEU A 474 18.50 -13.12 -21.60
C LEU A 474 18.24 -13.60 -23.05
N ALA A 475 17.40 -14.62 -23.25
CA ALA A 475 16.97 -15.09 -24.56
C ALA A 475 15.73 -14.36 -25.10
N GLU A 476 15.20 -13.37 -24.37
CA GLU A 476 14.07 -12.58 -24.82
C GLU A 476 14.40 -11.74 -26.07
N THR A 477 13.36 -11.31 -26.79
CA THR A 477 13.53 -10.35 -27.86
C THR A 477 13.68 -8.92 -27.30
N PRO A 478 14.41 -8.03 -27.98
CA PRO A 478 14.49 -6.62 -27.60
C PRO A 478 13.11 -5.95 -27.45
N GLU A 479 12.15 -6.36 -28.27
CA GLU A 479 10.76 -5.92 -28.23
C GLU A 479 10.06 -6.29 -26.91
N ASN A 480 10.20 -7.54 -26.45
CA ASN A 480 9.64 -7.98 -25.18
C ASN A 480 10.33 -7.32 -23.98
N VAL A 481 11.64 -7.02 -24.07
CA VAL A 481 12.33 -6.21 -23.06
C VAL A 481 11.71 -4.81 -22.98
N GLY A 482 11.43 -4.19 -24.13
CA GLY A 482 10.74 -2.89 -24.17
C GLY A 482 9.35 -2.96 -23.56
N ARG A 483 8.56 -4.02 -23.85
CA ARG A 483 7.23 -4.25 -23.25
C ARG A 483 7.31 -4.42 -21.72
N ALA A 484 8.33 -5.12 -21.21
CA ALA A 484 8.54 -5.28 -19.77
C ALA A 484 8.83 -3.92 -19.09
N ILE A 485 9.66 -3.08 -19.72
CA ILE A 485 9.96 -1.72 -19.23
C ILE A 485 8.71 -0.85 -19.24
N ILE A 486 7.90 -0.86 -20.32
CA ILE A 486 6.64 -0.09 -20.41
C ILE A 486 5.66 -0.47 -19.29
N ASN A 487 5.62 -1.74 -18.89
CA ASN A 487 4.78 -2.18 -17.78
C ASN A 487 5.20 -1.61 -16.41
N SER A 488 6.43 -1.13 -16.29
CA SER A 488 6.98 -0.57 -15.03
C SER A 488 7.16 0.96 -15.05
N ILE A 489 6.97 1.62 -16.20
CA ILE A 489 7.44 2.99 -16.45
C ILE A 489 6.68 4.08 -15.66
N PHE A 490 5.47 3.80 -15.19
CA PHE A 490 4.70 4.71 -14.33
C PHE A 490 5.10 4.62 -12.84
N GLY A 491 6.10 3.81 -12.52
CA GLY A 491 6.84 3.81 -11.26
C GLY A 491 8.32 4.02 -11.54
N VAL A 492 9.08 4.36 -10.50
CA VAL A 492 10.54 4.35 -10.57
C VAL A 492 11.01 2.91 -10.77
N ILE A 493 11.75 2.65 -11.84
CA ILE A 493 12.13 1.27 -12.17
C ILE A 493 13.32 0.84 -11.30
N GLN A 494 13.14 -0.27 -10.59
CA GLN A 494 14.21 -1.00 -9.91
C GLN A 494 14.70 -2.12 -10.85
N TYR A 495 15.90 -1.99 -11.39
CA TYR A 495 16.47 -3.04 -12.22
C TYR A 495 17.19 -4.09 -11.37
N SER A 496 16.98 -5.38 -11.65
CA SER A 496 17.64 -6.49 -10.97
C SER A 496 18.13 -7.57 -11.96
N ALA A 497 18.52 -7.15 -13.15
CA ALA A 497 19.16 -8.02 -14.14
C ALA A 497 20.67 -8.04 -13.92
N MET A 498 21.35 -9.13 -14.23
CA MET A 498 22.82 -9.23 -14.21
C MET A 498 23.38 -8.41 -15.38
N LEU A 499 23.74 -7.14 -15.12
CA LEU A 499 24.07 -6.18 -16.19
C LEU A 499 25.26 -6.58 -17.05
N LYS A 500 26.25 -7.27 -16.45
CA LYS A 500 27.44 -7.77 -17.17
C LYS A 500 27.11 -8.84 -18.21
N ASP A 501 25.99 -9.55 -18.04
CA ASP A 501 25.59 -10.67 -18.91
C ASP A 501 24.49 -10.26 -19.92
N ILE A 502 23.96 -9.03 -19.83
CA ILE A 502 22.88 -8.56 -20.72
C ILE A 502 23.39 -8.41 -22.15
N PRO A 503 22.70 -8.98 -23.17
CA PRO A 503 23.01 -8.78 -24.57
C PRO A 503 23.01 -7.30 -24.97
N GLU A 504 23.92 -6.89 -25.88
CA GLU A 504 24.02 -5.48 -26.31
C GLU A 504 22.72 -4.93 -26.92
N GLU A 505 21.93 -5.77 -27.55
CA GLU A 505 20.60 -5.40 -28.09
C GLU A 505 19.62 -5.02 -26.98
N HIS A 506 19.63 -5.73 -25.84
CA HIS A 506 18.82 -5.38 -24.66
C HIS A 506 19.35 -4.10 -23.97
N LEU A 507 20.66 -3.94 -23.89
CA LEU A 507 21.27 -2.71 -23.35
C LEU A 507 20.89 -1.47 -24.19
N LYS A 508 20.76 -1.61 -25.51
CA LYS A 508 20.25 -0.52 -26.38
C LYS A 508 18.82 -0.14 -26.04
N VAL A 509 17.94 -1.14 -25.81
CA VAL A 509 16.56 -0.91 -25.39
C VAL A 509 16.53 -0.21 -24.02
N MET A 510 17.31 -0.72 -23.03
CA MET A 510 17.41 -0.10 -21.71
C MET A 510 17.83 1.38 -21.80
N ARG A 511 18.96 1.68 -22.49
CA ARG A 511 19.44 3.06 -22.65
C ARG A 511 18.39 3.98 -23.26
N ARG A 512 17.66 3.49 -24.28
CA ARG A 512 16.59 4.25 -24.93
C ARG A 512 15.45 4.57 -23.98
N TRP A 513 14.99 3.57 -23.21
CA TRP A 513 13.90 3.75 -22.25
C TRP A 513 14.32 4.57 -21.03
N MET A 514 15.55 4.43 -20.57
CA MET A 514 16.07 5.26 -19.47
C MET A 514 16.16 6.73 -19.89
N ALA A 515 16.59 7.02 -21.12
CA ALA A 515 16.60 8.38 -21.66
C ALA A 515 15.18 8.96 -21.78
N PHE A 516 14.21 8.18 -22.25
CA PHE A 516 12.80 8.58 -22.28
C PHE A 516 12.25 8.84 -20.86
N ALA A 517 12.48 7.94 -19.93
CA ALA A 517 12.02 8.08 -18.55
C ALA A 517 12.63 9.31 -17.86
N GLU A 518 13.90 9.63 -18.13
CA GLU A 518 14.57 10.83 -17.61
C GLU A 518 13.99 12.12 -18.21
N GLU A 519 13.77 12.17 -19.54
CA GLU A 519 13.20 13.34 -20.23
C GLU A 519 11.76 13.63 -19.77
N HIS A 520 10.98 12.57 -19.49
CA HIS A 520 9.56 12.66 -19.16
C HIS A 520 9.24 12.34 -17.67
N ARG A 521 10.24 12.35 -16.79
CA ARG A 521 10.13 11.92 -15.39
C ARG A 521 8.99 12.60 -14.65
N GLU A 522 8.87 13.91 -14.79
CA GLU A 522 7.83 14.70 -14.12
C GLU A 522 6.43 14.24 -14.54
N THR A 523 6.21 14.03 -15.82
CA THR A 523 4.91 13.57 -16.34
C THR A 523 4.65 12.11 -15.91
N LEU A 524 5.63 11.22 -16.03
CA LEU A 524 5.46 9.81 -15.71
C LEU A 524 5.18 9.57 -14.23
N LEU A 525 5.86 10.30 -13.32
CA LEU A 525 5.92 9.94 -11.92
C LEU A 525 5.16 10.89 -10.97
N ARG A 526 4.87 12.16 -11.40
CA ARG A 526 4.33 13.18 -10.50
C ARG A 526 3.08 13.91 -11.02
N SER A 527 2.64 13.64 -12.25
CA SER A 527 1.48 14.30 -12.86
C SER A 527 0.16 13.57 -12.61
N ASP A 528 -0.94 14.13 -13.13
CA ASP A 528 -2.24 13.46 -13.12
C ASP A 528 -2.15 12.06 -13.73
N PHE A 529 -2.68 11.06 -13.02
CA PHE A 529 -2.48 9.65 -13.32
C PHE A 529 -3.82 8.93 -13.41
N ARG A 530 -4.10 8.33 -14.57
CA ARG A 530 -5.39 7.70 -14.88
C ARG A 530 -5.20 6.27 -15.41
N PRO A 531 -5.25 5.26 -14.55
CA PRO A 531 -5.27 3.86 -14.96
C PRO A 531 -6.71 3.44 -15.25
N HIS A 532 -6.97 2.93 -16.47
CA HIS A 532 -8.31 2.58 -16.94
C HIS A 532 -8.57 1.08 -16.82
N HIS A 533 -9.80 0.70 -16.44
CA HIS A 533 -10.30 -0.67 -16.41
C HIS A 533 -9.45 -1.63 -15.58
N PRO A 534 -9.42 -1.47 -14.25
CA PRO A 534 -8.67 -2.37 -13.36
C PRO A 534 -9.11 -3.83 -13.49
N GLU A 535 -10.39 -4.09 -13.78
CA GLU A 535 -10.97 -5.42 -14.00
C GLU A 535 -10.34 -6.13 -15.22
N LEU A 536 -9.82 -5.38 -16.19
CA LEU A 536 -9.09 -5.88 -17.34
C LEU A 536 -7.56 -5.82 -17.15
N GLY A 537 -7.09 -5.44 -15.95
CA GLY A 537 -5.67 -5.28 -15.62
C GLY A 537 -5.05 -4.04 -16.27
N TYR A 538 -5.80 -2.96 -16.36
CA TYR A 538 -5.38 -1.66 -16.89
C TYR A 538 -4.88 -1.73 -18.34
N PRO A 539 -5.76 -1.97 -19.33
CA PRO A 539 -5.38 -2.01 -20.76
C PRO A 539 -4.80 -0.69 -21.26
N VAL A 540 -5.11 0.42 -20.62
CA VAL A 540 -4.57 1.75 -20.90
C VAL A 540 -4.24 2.45 -19.59
N ILE A 541 -3.08 3.08 -19.53
CA ILE A 541 -2.68 3.99 -18.45
C ILE A 541 -2.25 5.31 -19.06
N GLU A 542 -2.73 6.41 -18.48
CA GLU A 542 -2.40 7.77 -18.89
C GLU A 542 -1.70 8.54 -17.76
N ALA A 543 -0.73 9.36 -18.12
CA ALA A 543 -0.16 10.38 -17.26
C ALA A 543 -0.17 11.72 -18.01
N GLU A 544 -0.65 12.80 -17.38
CA GLU A 544 -0.83 14.08 -18.04
C GLU A 544 -0.30 15.24 -17.19
N SER A 545 0.63 16.00 -17.77
CA SER A 545 1.12 17.27 -17.24
C SER A 545 0.54 18.47 -18.03
N ASP A 546 0.97 19.68 -17.73
CA ASP A 546 0.56 20.88 -18.46
C ASP A 546 1.00 20.87 -19.92
N THR A 547 2.09 20.20 -20.26
CA THR A 547 2.74 20.26 -21.57
C THR A 547 2.57 19.01 -22.43
N GLU A 548 2.28 17.87 -21.80
CA GLU A 548 2.23 16.59 -22.52
C GLU A 548 1.28 15.58 -21.84
N ARG A 549 0.84 14.62 -22.66
CA ARG A 549 0.13 13.41 -22.22
C ARG A 549 0.91 12.19 -22.72
N ILE A 550 1.17 11.26 -21.83
CA ILE A 550 1.82 9.99 -22.10
C ILE A 550 0.79 8.89 -21.87
N VAL A 551 0.55 8.05 -22.89
CA VAL A 551 -0.43 6.96 -22.84
C VAL A 551 0.27 5.65 -23.15
N ALA A 552 0.22 4.70 -22.23
CA ALA A 552 0.67 3.35 -22.47
C ALA A 552 -0.51 2.42 -22.79
N VAL A 553 -0.35 1.63 -23.83
CA VAL A 553 -1.34 0.67 -24.34
C VAL A 553 -0.81 -0.75 -24.13
N TYR A 554 -1.58 -1.58 -23.43
CA TYR A 554 -1.18 -2.93 -23.02
C TYR A 554 -1.98 -4.05 -23.66
N GLN A 555 -3.08 -3.71 -24.33
CA GLN A 555 -3.94 -4.67 -25.03
C GLN A 555 -4.23 -4.22 -26.44
N ASP A 556 -4.39 -5.19 -27.34
CA ASP A 556 -4.78 -4.95 -28.73
C ASP A 556 -6.18 -4.29 -28.78
N ASN A 557 -6.38 -3.45 -29.79
CA ASN A 557 -7.63 -2.72 -30.01
C ASN A 557 -8.06 -1.74 -28.90
N ALA A 558 -7.23 -1.46 -27.91
CA ALA A 558 -7.48 -0.39 -26.97
C ALA A 558 -7.52 0.97 -27.69
N VAL A 559 -8.42 1.85 -27.25
CA VAL A 559 -8.61 3.17 -27.85
C VAL A 559 -7.92 4.23 -27.02
N VAL A 560 -7.01 4.97 -27.64
CA VAL A 560 -6.35 6.12 -27.04
C VAL A 560 -7.12 7.39 -27.39
N TYR A 561 -7.41 8.22 -26.40
CA TYR A 561 -7.98 9.54 -26.66
C TYR A 561 -6.87 10.55 -26.94
N ALA A 562 -7.06 11.36 -28.00
CA ALA A 562 -6.07 12.37 -28.38
C ALA A 562 -5.85 13.40 -27.25
N ALA A 563 -4.63 13.83 -27.07
CA ALA A 563 -4.30 14.87 -26.10
C ALA A 563 -5.11 16.17 -26.34
N PRO A 564 -5.37 16.96 -25.30
CA PRO A 564 -5.91 18.31 -25.42
C PRO A 564 -5.07 19.19 -26.36
N ARG A 565 -5.68 20.25 -26.93
CA ARG A 565 -4.95 21.17 -27.82
C ARG A 565 -3.80 21.82 -27.07
N GLY A 566 -2.61 21.83 -27.70
CA GLY A 566 -1.39 22.44 -27.16
C GLY A 566 -0.51 21.49 -26.35
N LYS A 567 -0.97 20.28 -26.02
CA LYS A 567 -0.13 19.27 -25.38
C LYS A 567 0.44 18.29 -26.40
N ARG A 568 1.67 17.84 -26.18
CA ARG A 568 2.27 16.72 -26.94
C ARG A 568 1.60 15.41 -26.51
N LEU A 569 1.50 14.44 -27.41
CA LEU A 569 1.00 13.11 -27.13
C LEU A 569 2.08 12.08 -27.42
N TYR A 570 2.44 11.31 -26.41
CA TYR A 570 3.30 10.15 -26.57
C TYR A 570 2.49 8.87 -26.37
N ILE A 571 2.66 7.90 -27.25
CA ILE A 571 2.06 6.57 -27.12
C ILE A 571 3.18 5.57 -26.92
N LEU A 572 3.11 4.82 -25.82
CA LEU A 572 3.97 3.70 -25.47
C LEU A 572 3.21 2.41 -25.78
N ASN A 573 3.79 1.50 -26.56
CA ASN A 573 3.09 0.31 -27.03
C ASN A 573 3.64 -0.97 -26.40
N ALA A 574 2.92 -1.51 -25.42
CA ALA A 574 3.17 -2.84 -24.85
C ALA A 574 2.12 -3.89 -25.27
N SER A 575 1.27 -3.58 -26.26
CA SER A 575 0.28 -4.52 -26.83
C SER A 575 0.93 -5.53 -27.79
N GLY A 576 0.15 -6.41 -28.38
CA GLY A 576 0.58 -7.38 -29.40
C GLY A 576 0.53 -6.86 -30.84
N SER A 577 0.08 -5.62 -31.07
CA SER A 577 -0.14 -5.05 -32.40
C SER A 577 0.56 -3.68 -32.54
N ASP A 578 1.25 -3.45 -33.66
CA ASP A 578 1.82 -2.15 -33.99
C ASP A 578 0.77 -1.07 -34.31
N SER A 579 -0.49 -1.47 -34.47
CA SER A 579 -1.58 -0.59 -34.88
C SER A 579 -2.36 -0.07 -33.68
N ILE A 580 -2.23 1.22 -33.35
CA ILE A 580 -2.92 1.86 -32.25
C ILE A 580 -4.04 2.78 -32.78
N VAL A 581 -5.23 2.65 -32.21
CA VAL A 581 -6.41 3.45 -32.55
C VAL A 581 -6.45 4.71 -31.70
N ILE A 582 -6.49 5.88 -32.36
CA ILE A 582 -6.62 7.18 -31.70
C ILE A 582 -7.96 7.82 -32.04
N ARG A 583 -8.70 8.27 -31.02
CA ARG A 583 -9.98 8.97 -31.15
C ARG A 583 -9.86 10.44 -30.75
N ARG A 584 -10.41 11.33 -31.57
CA ARG A 584 -10.60 12.75 -31.25
C ARG A 584 -12.03 13.17 -31.59
N GLY A 585 -12.91 13.21 -30.60
CA GLY A 585 -14.35 13.31 -30.83
C GLY A 585 -14.85 12.14 -31.70
N ASP A 586 -15.56 12.45 -32.78
CA ASP A 586 -16.06 11.41 -33.72
C ASP A 586 -14.99 10.93 -34.73
N LYS A 587 -13.81 11.56 -34.76
CA LYS A 587 -12.74 11.17 -35.69
C LYS A 587 -11.89 10.08 -35.08
N VAL A 588 -11.71 9.01 -35.87
CA VAL A 588 -10.87 7.86 -35.52
C VAL A 588 -9.75 7.75 -36.57
N ARG A 589 -8.54 7.54 -36.13
CA ARG A 589 -7.38 7.24 -36.97
C ARG A 589 -6.54 6.12 -36.37
N THR A 590 -5.89 5.37 -37.22
CA THR A 590 -4.88 4.37 -36.79
C THR A 590 -3.49 4.93 -37.03
N VAL A 591 -2.60 4.72 -36.06
CA VAL A 591 -1.20 5.06 -36.15
C VAL A 591 -0.34 3.83 -35.91
N ASN A 592 0.79 3.76 -36.58
CA ASN A 592 1.77 2.70 -36.34
C ASN A 592 2.73 3.14 -35.23
N VAL A 593 2.79 2.36 -34.13
CA VAL A 593 3.73 2.46 -33.02
C VAL A 593 4.30 1.05 -32.80
N PRO A 594 5.57 0.78 -33.05
CA PRO A 594 6.11 -0.57 -32.90
C PRO A 594 5.91 -1.10 -31.46
N CYS A 595 5.63 -2.40 -31.34
CA CYS A 595 5.56 -3.06 -30.04
C CYS A 595 6.90 -2.91 -29.29
N GLY A 596 6.85 -2.69 -27.97
CA GLY A 596 8.03 -2.47 -27.14
C GLY A 596 8.69 -1.08 -27.32
N ASP A 597 8.06 -0.16 -28.06
CA ASP A 597 8.60 1.16 -28.38
C ASP A 597 7.56 2.29 -28.16
N TRP A 598 7.94 3.50 -28.43
CA TRP A 598 7.10 4.69 -28.30
C TRP A 598 7.15 5.60 -29.52
N LYS A 599 6.13 6.46 -29.64
CA LYS A 599 6.04 7.47 -30.69
C LYS A 599 5.36 8.74 -30.21
N GLU A 600 5.94 9.89 -30.57
CA GLU A 600 5.26 11.18 -30.49
C GLU A 600 4.22 11.30 -31.61
N ILE A 601 3.00 11.65 -31.25
CA ILE A 601 1.86 11.80 -32.17
C ILE A 601 1.57 13.28 -32.38
N ARG A 602 1.72 13.70 -33.61
CA ARG A 602 1.44 15.08 -34.05
C ARG A 602 0.02 15.26 -34.57
#